data_f28f3a4cd1fb16f1d6fc9daec44d104b
#
_entry.id   f28f3a4cd1fb16f1d6fc9daec44d104b
#
_cell.length_a   1.000
_cell.length_b   1.000
_cell.length_c   1.000
_cell.angle_alpha   90.00
_cell.angle_beta   90.00
_cell.angle_gamma   90.00
#
_symmetry.space_group_name_H-M   'P 1'
#
loop_
_entity.id
_entity.type
_entity.pdbx_description
1 polymer ?
#
loop_
_entity_poly.entity_id
_entity_poly.type
_entity_poly.pdbx_seq_one_letter_code
_entity_poly.pdbx_strand_id
1 'polypeptide(L)'
;MANNHTAGAAARTFAPSELCQRMLAKTSKGTCGPCILYLEDGTIFYGRACGAEGTATGEVCFNTSLEGYFEVMTDPSYAGQIVTMTYPQIGNYGIDETDVQSAFPGDAVRPASAPAMRGMIVRDMCATPSNWRSAVSVPEYLRAHGIVAIEGVDTRALVRHLRDNGSKMGIISTEIFDIDELAERLAAAPTLVGENLVKTVSCPAPHEFAAVDLPATHDFALAAAAPARHKVVAYDCGVKRGILEGLVRAGCDLTVVPWDAPASEVLDMNPDGVFLSNGPGDPDAVVETYEQVQQLIGKVPVFGICLGHQMISLACGAQMEKLKFGHRGGNQPVMNLVSRRVEITAQNHGFGLLFPSLGKLVPELSGGETEHAADGDLRVWVRRGIAPVVMNERFGRIRLTHVNLNDGTAEGIQLLDAPCFSVQYHPEASPGPTDAHYLFTAFTRLMDGEENYLDIDTAKDRLAGWNFAETETEEN
;
A
#
# COMPACT_ATOMS: atom_id res chain seq x y z
N MET A 1 29.59 -44.67 -9.30
CA MET A 1 30.65 -43.72 -9.01
C MET A 1 29.97 -42.39 -8.68
N ALA A 2 29.96 -42.08 -7.40
CA ALA A 2 29.36 -40.87 -6.85
C ALA A 2 30.39 -39.75 -6.95
N ASN A 3 29.98 -38.58 -7.45
CA ASN A 3 30.75 -37.37 -7.28
C ASN A 3 29.90 -36.34 -6.51
N ASN A 4 30.23 -36.30 -5.22
CA ASN A 4 29.91 -35.19 -4.33
C ASN A 4 30.65 -33.93 -4.78
N HIS A 5 29.92 -32.87 -5.08
CA HIS A 5 30.42 -31.51 -5.03
C HIS A 5 29.54 -30.66 -4.10
N THR A 6 29.79 -30.82 -2.81
CA THR A 6 29.47 -29.81 -1.80
C THR A 6 30.68 -28.88 -1.71
N ALA A 7 30.64 -27.76 -2.43
CA ALA A 7 31.53 -26.66 -2.16
C ALA A 7 30.72 -25.62 -1.34
N GLY A 8 30.85 -25.74 -0.02
CA GLY A 8 30.45 -24.69 0.90
C GLY A 8 31.30 -23.45 0.62
N ALA A 9 30.66 -22.39 0.13
CA ALA A 9 31.22 -21.03 0.14
C ALA A 9 31.31 -20.61 1.61
N ALA A 10 32.47 -20.78 2.22
CA ALA A 10 32.76 -20.20 3.52
C ALA A 10 32.56 -18.66 3.40
N ALA A 11 31.57 -18.14 4.06
CA ALA A 11 31.42 -16.70 4.26
C ALA A 11 32.72 -16.18 4.91
N ARG A 12 33.44 -15.30 4.21
CA ARG A 12 34.59 -14.62 4.79
C ARG A 12 34.08 -13.65 5.82
N THR A 13 34.06 -14.04 7.08
CA THR A 13 33.83 -13.14 8.21
C THR A 13 35.02 -12.18 8.30
N PHE A 14 34.86 -10.97 7.79
CA PHE A 14 35.78 -9.88 8.10
C PHE A 14 35.44 -9.38 9.51
N ALA A 15 36.47 -9.19 10.34
CA ALA A 15 36.25 -8.55 11.62
C ALA A 15 35.58 -7.17 11.41
N PRO A 16 34.45 -6.89 12.09
CA PRO A 16 33.68 -5.66 11.89
C PRO A 16 34.52 -4.38 11.97
N SER A 17 35.58 -4.38 12.79
CA SER A 17 36.50 -3.28 12.99
C SER A 17 37.29 -2.85 11.73
N GLU A 18 37.69 -3.80 10.87
CA GLU A 18 38.49 -3.48 9.67
C GLU A 18 37.63 -2.89 8.54
N LEU A 19 36.42 -3.40 8.36
CA LEU A 19 35.50 -2.89 7.33
C LEU A 19 34.96 -1.51 7.74
N CYS A 20 34.58 -1.31 9.01
CA CYS A 20 34.22 -0.02 9.56
C CYS A 20 35.35 1.01 9.42
N GLN A 21 36.60 0.65 9.70
CA GLN A 21 37.75 1.54 9.53
C GLN A 21 38.00 1.92 8.07
N ARG A 22 37.81 0.98 7.13
CA ARG A 22 37.92 1.26 5.69
C ARG A 22 36.77 2.14 5.15
N MET A 23 35.59 2.03 5.70
CA MET A 23 34.45 2.88 5.34
C MET A 23 34.60 4.29 5.93
N LEU A 24 35.05 4.41 7.17
CA LEU A 24 35.38 5.71 7.81
C LEU A 24 36.51 6.44 7.09
N ALA A 25 37.52 5.73 6.58
CA ALA A 25 38.63 6.34 5.83
C ALA A 25 38.22 6.87 4.44
N LYS A 26 37.10 6.49 3.89
CA LYS A 26 36.57 6.99 2.60
C LYS A 26 35.64 8.20 2.71
N THR A 27 35.25 8.60 3.92
CA THR A 27 34.31 9.70 4.14
C THR A 27 35.02 11.01 4.45
N SER A 28 35.44 11.74 3.42
CA SER A 28 35.93 13.12 3.55
C SER A 28 34.83 14.18 3.53
N LYS A 29 33.54 13.80 3.57
CA LYS A 29 32.39 14.72 3.59
C LYS A 29 31.31 14.25 4.57
N GLY A 30 31.29 14.87 5.75
CA GLY A 30 30.13 14.82 6.64
C GLY A 30 30.11 13.62 7.61
N THR A 31 29.57 13.87 8.75
CA THR A 31 29.49 13.14 10.00
C THR A 31 28.56 11.90 9.99
N CYS A 32 28.49 11.13 8.93
CA CYS A 32 27.70 9.90 8.91
C CYS A 32 28.56 8.73 9.37
N GLY A 33 28.26 8.18 10.55
CA GLY A 33 28.92 7.00 11.12
C GLY A 33 28.61 5.72 10.32
N PRO A 34 29.28 4.60 10.67
CA PRO A 34 28.95 3.29 10.10
C PRO A 34 27.51 2.87 10.47
N CYS A 35 26.91 2.08 9.60
CA CYS A 35 25.61 1.49 9.85
C CYS A 35 25.55 0.06 9.28
N ILE A 36 24.83 -0.82 9.95
CA ILE A 36 24.70 -2.23 9.57
C ILE A 36 23.22 -2.58 9.40
N LEU A 37 22.90 -3.34 8.37
CA LEU A 37 21.66 -4.08 8.22
C LEU A 37 21.95 -5.57 8.35
N TYR A 38 21.29 -6.22 9.31
CA TYR A 38 21.34 -7.68 9.51
C TYR A 38 19.93 -8.25 9.28
N LEU A 39 19.83 -9.30 8.48
CA LEU A 39 18.59 -10.03 8.21
C LEU A 39 18.53 -11.34 9.01
N GLU A 40 17.33 -11.82 9.31
CA GLU A 40 17.08 -13.03 10.12
C GLU A 40 17.74 -14.30 9.56
N ASP A 41 18.04 -14.33 8.26
CA ASP A 41 18.74 -15.46 7.61
C ASP A 41 20.27 -15.32 7.65
N GLY A 42 20.80 -14.36 8.40
CA GLY A 42 22.23 -14.10 8.55
C GLY A 42 22.85 -13.25 7.45
N THR A 43 22.06 -12.74 6.49
CA THR A 43 22.57 -11.86 5.44
C THR A 43 22.86 -10.46 6.01
N ILE A 44 24.03 -9.91 5.65
CA ILE A 44 24.50 -8.62 6.18
C ILE A 44 24.80 -7.65 5.05
N PHE A 45 24.37 -6.41 5.23
CA PHE A 45 24.77 -5.27 4.41
C PHE A 45 25.39 -4.18 5.30
N TYR A 46 26.49 -3.62 4.84
CA TYR A 46 27.15 -2.50 5.48
C TYR A 46 26.91 -1.23 4.70
N GLY A 47 26.72 -0.12 5.42
CA GLY A 47 26.50 1.19 4.86
C GLY A 47 26.89 2.30 5.81
N ARG A 48 26.31 3.48 5.61
CA ARG A 48 26.50 4.65 6.46
C ARG A 48 25.14 5.09 7.00
N ALA A 49 25.13 5.65 8.21
CA ALA A 49 23.95 6.27 8.76
C ALA A 49 23.55 7.52 7.94
N CYS A 50 22.29 7.65 7.59
CA CYS A 50 21.75 8.84 6.91
C CYS A 50 20.46 9.38 7.56
N GLY A 51 20.00 8.76 8.65
CA GLY A 51 18.87 9.17 9.48
C GLY A 51 19.27 9.44 10.92
N ALA A 52 18.42 9.05 11.87
CA ALA A 52 18.70 9.09 13.31
C ALA A 52 19.73 8.03 13.71
N GLU A 53 20.40 8.27 14.84
CA GLU A 53 21.20 7.24 15.53
C GLU A 53 20.27 6.28 16.28
N GLY A 54 20.72 5.04 16.46
CA GLY A 54 19.97 4.03 17.19
C GLY A 54 19.85 2.69 16.47
N THR A 55 18.86 1.90 16.90
CA THR A 55 18.58 0.56 16.37
C THR A 55 17.09 0.42 16.09
N ALA A 56 16.75 -0.08 14.91
CA ALA A 56 15.36 -0.31 14.49
C ALA A 56 15.19 -1.72 13.93
N THR A 57 14.10 -2.39 14.33
CA THR A 57 13.69 -3.72 13.83
C THR A 57 12.39 -3.64 13.08
N GLY A 58 12.21 -4.50 12.06
CA GLY A 58 10.97 -4.59 11.30
C GLY A 58 11.09 -5.55 10.11
N GLU A 59 9.97 -5.84 9.47
CA GLU A 59 10.00 -6.59 8.21
C GLU A 59 10.60 -5.73 7.08
N VAL A 60 11.65 -6.23 6.47
CA VAL A 60 12.32 -5.55 5.35
C VAL A 60 11.54 -5.80 4.06
N CYS A 61 11.01 -4.74 3.52
CA CYS A 61 10.33 -4.75 2.23
C CYS A 61 11.01 -3.82 1.23
N PHE A 62 10.55 -3.80 -0.02
CA PHE A 62 11.09 -2.90 -1.03
C PHE A 62 9.96 -2.22 -1.83
N ASN A 63 10.16 -0.97 -2.19
CA ASN A 63 9.27 -0.19 -3.03
C ASN A 63 9.96 0.15 -4.35
N THR A 64 9.23 -0.06 -5.48
CA THR A 64 9.76 0.12 -6.83
C THR A 64 9.33 1.44 -7.50
N SER A 65 8.70 2.35 -6.76
CA SER A 65 8.35 3.68 -7.25
C SER A 65 9.61 4.48 -7.61
N LEU A 66 9.52 5.26 -8.69
CA LEU A 66 10.60 6.10 -9.15
C LEU A 66 10.68 7.44 -8.40
N GLU A 67 9.58 7.84 -7.79
CA GLU A 67 9.36 9.10 -7.06
C GLU A 67 8.44 8.86 -5.87
N GLY A 68 8.11 9.92 -5.11
CA GLY A 68 7.16 9.82 -4.02
C GLY A 68 7.74 9.19 -2.76
N TYR A 69 9.01 9.38 -2.49
CA TYR A 69 9.62 8.82 -1.28
C TYR A 69 9.03 9.38 0.00
N PHE A 70 8.53 10.62 0.00
CA PHE A 70 7.90 11.23 1.17
C PHE A 70 6.51 10.64 1.42
N GLU A 71 5.74 10.45 0.38
CA GLU A 71 4.47 9.74 0.41
C GLU A 71 4.64 8.31 0.93
N VAL A 72 5.70 7.61 0.49
CA VAL A 72 6.05 6.27 1.00
C VAL A 72 6.43 6.34 2.50
N MET A 73 7.21 7.32 2.93
CA MET A 73 7.59 7.47 4.34
C MET A 73 6.39 7.71 5.26
N THR A 74 5.40 8.45 4.79
CA THR A 74 4.23 8.87 5.56
C THR A 74 3.00 8.00 5.37
N ASP A 75 3.03 7.01 4.45
CA ASP A 75 1.96 6.02 4.28
C ASP A 75 1.87 5.12 5.52
N PRO A 76 0.74 5.16 6.26
CA PRO A 76 0.54 4.34 7.46
C PRO A 76 0.65 2.84 7.23
N SER A 77 0.44 2.36 6.00
CA SER A 77 0.57 0.93 5.66
C SER A 77 1.98 0.38 5.82
N TYR A 78 3.01 1.24 5.95
CA TYR A 78 4.38 0.80 6.25
C TYR A 78 4.68 0.67 7.76
N ALA A 79 3.71 0.85 8.64
CA ALA A 79 3.93 0.63 10.08
C ALA A 79 4.47 -0.79 10.34
N GLY A 80 5.53 -0.86 11.16
CA GLY A 80 6.22 -2.13 11.44
C GLY A 80 7.27 -2.56 10.40
N GLN A 81 7.44 -1.82 9.28
CA GLN A 81 8.33 -2.21 8.19
C GLN A 81 9.57 -1.32 8.08
N ILE A 82 10.65 -1.91 7.56
CA ILE A 82 11.86 -1.22 7.10
C ILE A 82 11.81 -1.19 5.58
N VAL A 83 11.75 0.01 5.00
CA VAL A 83 11.48 0.19 3.57
C VAL A 83 12.78 0.39 2.78
N THR A 84 13.01 -0.48 1.80
CA THR A 84 14.09 -0.33 0.82
C THR A 84 13.57 0.39 -0.41
N MET A 85 14.11 1.57 -0.71
CA MET A 85 13.82 2.26 -1.96
C MET A 85 14.71 1.72 -3.07
N THR A 86 14.08 1.25 -4.15
CA THR A 86 14.85 0.68 -5.30
C THR A 86 15.41 1.75 -6.22
N TYR A 87 14.77 2.92 -6.27
CA TYR A 87 15.32 4.07 -7.00
C TYR A 87 16.65 4.51 -6.37
N PRO A 88 17.72 4.69 -7.16
CA PRO A 88 19.05 4.84 -6.60
C PRO A 88 19.26 6.14 -5.82
N GLN A 89 18.62 7.24 -6.19
CA GLN A 89 18.77 8.53 -5.55
C GLN A 89 17.52 8.96 -4.80
N ILE A 90 17.63 9.11 -3.49
CA ILE A 90 16.53 9.52 -2.62
C ILE A 90 16.89 10.87 -1.98
N GLY A 91 15.88 11.76 -1.86
CA GLY A 91 16.03 13.07 -1.25
C GLY A 91 16.41 14.20 -2.22
N ASN A 92 16.51 13.93 -3.53
CA ASN A 92 16.95 14.90 -4.53
C ASN A 92 16.02 16.12 -4.68
N TYR A 93 14.73 15.99 -4.40
CA TYR A 93 13.77 17.10 -4.41
C TYR A 93 13.33 17.53 -3.00
N GLY A 94 13.90 16.95 -1.93
CA GLY A 94 13.60 17.30 -0.55
C GLY A 94 12.22 16.82 -0.09
N ILE A 95 11.71 17.45 0.93
CA ILE A 95 10.38 17.18 1.50
C ILE A 95 9.51 18.42 1.37
N ASP A 96 8.30 18.22 0.86
CA ASP A 96 7.20 19.16 0.90
C ASP A 96 6.10 18.57 1.80
N GLU A 97 5.77 19.26 2.90
CA GLU A 97 4.79 18.77 3.87
C GLU A 97 3.37 18.65 3.30
N THR A 98 3.09 19.25 2.15
CA THR A 98 1.79 19.09 1.46
C THR A 98 1.61 17.71 0.84
N ASP A 99 2.71 16.96 0.60
CA ASP A 99 2.69 15.63 0.01
C ASP A 99 2.50 14.51 1.08
N VAL A 100 2.25 14.87 2.36
CA VAL A 100 2.02 13.91 3.45
C VAL A 100 0.84 13.00 3.16
N GLN A 101 1.02 11.69 3.39
CA GLN A 101 -0.03 10.70 3.18
C GLN A 101 -0.71 10.22 4.46
N SER A 102 -0.15 10.45 5.64
CA SER A 102 -0.87 10.19 6.89
C SER A 102 -2.04 11.17 7.02
N ALA A 103 -3.26 10.64 7.13
CA ALA A 103 -4.44 11.45 7.45
C ALA A 103 -4.71 11.55 8.96
N PHE A 104 -3.83 10.96 9.78
CA PHE A 104 -3.92 11.09 11.24
C PHE A 104 -3.90 12.56 11.65
N PRO A 105 -4.88 13.03 12.43
CA PRO A 105 -5.01 14.47 12.73
C PRO A 105 -3.87 15.04 13.58
N GLY A 106 -2.98 14.17 14.08
CA GLY A 106 -1.89 14.53 14.97
C GLY A 106 -2.37 14.68 16.43
N ASP A 107 -1.47 14.38 17.35
CA ASP A 107 -1.66 14.61 18.79
C ASP A 107 -0.32 15.04 19.43
N ALA A 108 -0.28 15.13 20.76
CA ALA A 108 0.94 15.50 21.50
C ALA A 108 2.06 14.45 21.40
N VAL A 109 1.73 13.21 21.03
CA VAL A 109 2.68 12.07 20.95
C VAL A 109 3.11 11.82 19.52
N ARG A 110 2.18 11.90 18.56
CA ARG A 110 2.41 11.64 17.14
C ARG A 110 1.97 12.84 16.29
N PRO A 111 2.90 13.56 15.65
CA PRO A 111 2.56 14.59 14.67
C PRO A 111 1.84 14.01 13.44
N ALA A 112 0.98 14.80 12.81
CA ALA A 112 0.26 14.40 11.60
C ALA A 112 1.20 13.95 10.46
N SER A 113 2.37 14.58 10.31
CA SER A 113 3.38 14.27 9.30
C SER A 113 4.39 13.20 9.71
N ALA A 114 4.20 12.52 10.87
CA ALA A 114 5.17 11.54 11.34
C ALA A 114 5.30 10.36 10.37
N PRO A 115 6.54 9.88 10.07
CA PRO A 115 6.74 8.68 9.28
C PRO A 115 6.11 7.47 9.98
N ALA A 116 5.52 6.56 9.18
CA ALA A 116 4.94 5.34 9.72
C ALA A 116 5.95 4.18 9.76
N MET A 117 6.92 4.17 8.86
CA MET A 117 7.93 3.12 8.74
C MET A 117 8.91 3.11 9.92
N ARG A 118 9.50 1.94 10.20
CA ARG A 118 10.51 1.74 11.26
C ARG A 118 11.92 2.16 10.86
N GLY A 119 12.23 2.09 9.58
CA GLY A 119 13.56 2.44 9.06
C GLY A 119 13.59 2.53 7.55
N MET A 120 14.68 3.08 7.01
CA MET A 120 14.83 3.29 5.57
C MET A 120 16.18 2.77 5.06
N ILE A 121 16.16 2.09 3.92
CA ILE A 121 17.35 1.58 3.24
C ILE A 121 17.40 2.21 1.86
N VAL A 122 18.53 2.86 1.55
CA VAL A 122 18.74 3.53 0.26
C VAL A 122 20.14 3.22 -0.31
N ARG A 123 20.27 3.41 -1.62
CA ARG A 123 21.58 3.37 -2.26
C ARG A 123 22.34 4.66 -2.05
N ASP A 124 21.75 5.77 -2.41
CA ASP A 124 22.34 7.10 -2.28
C ASP A 124 21.32 8.08 -1.69
N MET A 125 21.70 8.74 -0.59
CA MET A 125 20.89 9.76 0.06
C MET A 125 21.40 11.15 -0.33
N CYS A 126 20.53 11.96 -0.91
CA CYS A 126 20.84 13.34 -1.25
C CYS A 126 20.76 14.23 0.01
N ALA A 127 21.89 14.80 0.40
CA ALA A 127 21.97 15.68 1.57
C ALA A 127 21.52 17.12 1.26
N THR A 128 21.54 17.52 -0.02
CA THR A 128 21.19 18.89 -0.45
C THR A 128 20.18 18.82 -1.57
N PRO A 129 18.89 18.94 -1.27
CA PRO A 129 17.83 18.90 -2.27
C PRO A 129 17.90 20.11 -3.20
N SER A 130 17.43 19.92 -4.44
CA SER A 130 17.36 20.97 -5.46
C SER A 130 15.92 21.07 -6.00
N ASN A 131 15.05 21.65 -5.19
CA ASN A 131 13.65 21.92 -5.56
C ASN A 131 13.17 23.14 -4.76
N TRP A 132 12.45 24.03 -5.41
CA TRP A 132 11.89 25.23 -4.80
C TRP A 132 10.82 24.94 -3.72
N ARG A 133 10.16 23.78 -3.79
CA ARG A 133 9.17 23.32 -2.79
C ARG A 133 9.81 22.67 -1.56
N SER A 134 11.12 22.39 -1.59
CA SER A 134 11.79 21.70 -0.49
C SER A 134 11.81 22.54 0.77
N ALA A 135 11.09 22.12 1.81
CA ALA A 135 11.12 22.73 3.13
C ALA A 135 12.30 22.19 3.97
N VAL A 136 12.62 20.89 3.85
CA VAL A 136 13.66 20.22 4.61
C VAL A 136 14.27 19.06 3.80
N SER A 137 15.52 18.69 4.11
CA SER A 137 16.15 17.51 3.51
C SER A 137 15.64 16.21 4.15
N VAL A 138 15.64 15.09 3.39
CA VAL A 138 15.24 13.78 3.92
C VAL A 138 16.08 13.36 5.14
N PRO A 139 17.43 13.51 5.16
CA PRO A 139 18.21 13.18 6.36
C PRO A 139 17.82 13.98 7.60
N GLU A 140 17.51 15.26 7.45
CA GLU A 140 17.05 16.10 8.56
C GLU A 140 15.69 15.68 9.09
N TYR A 141 14.76 15.41 8.17
CA TYR A 141 13.42 14.90 8.51
C TYR A 141 13.49 13.56 9.25
N LEU A 142 14.26 12.58 8.74
CA LEU A 142 14.44 11.29 9.40
C LEU A 142 15.03 11.43 10.81
N ARG A 143 16.04 12.30 10.99
CA ARG A 143 16.60 12.59 12.31
C ARG A 143 15.61 13.23 13.27
N ALA A 144 14.84 14.20 12.78
CA ALA A 144 13.83 14.89 13.59
C ALA A 144 12.74 13.93 14.10
N HIS A 145 12.45 12.88 13.34
CA HIS A 145 11.44 11.88 13.69
C HIS A 145 12.03 10.58 14.28
N GLY A 146 13.32 10.52 14.56
CA GLY A 146 13.96 9.35 15.18
C GLY A 146 14.00 8.10 14.28
N ILE A 147 13.95 8.27 12.95
CA ILE A 147 13.97 7.16 12.01
C ILE A 147 15.40 6.80 11.63
N VAL A 148 15.80 5.57 11.96
CA VAL A 148 17.12 5.03 11.58
C VAL A 148 17.15 4.73 10.09
N ALA A 149 18.19 5.17 9.39
CA ALA A 149 18.33 4.94 7.96
C ALA A 149 19.76 4.63 7.56
N ILE A 150 19.91 3.77 6.57
CA ILE A 150 21.19 3.32 6.03
C ILE A 150 21.30 3.64 4.54
N GLU A 151 22.42 4.25 4.14
CA GLU A 151 22.79 4.50 2.74
C GLU A 151 24.04 3.70 2.32
N GLY A 152 24.29 3.64 1.02
CA GLY A 152 25.44 2.93 0.45
C GLY A 152 25.23 1.42 0.31
N VAL A 153 24.01 0.94 0.53
CA VAL A 153 23.62 -0.46 0.38
C VAL A 153 23.49 -0.82 -1.11
N ASP A 154 23.91 -2.02 -1.49
CA ASP A 154 23.54 -2.59 -2.78
C ASP A 154 22.05 -3.00 -2.73
N THR A 155 21.17 -2.02 -2.95
CA THR A 155 19.72 -2.22 -2.92
C THR A 155 19.24 -3.22 -3.97
N ARG A 156 19.94 -3.35 -5.11
CA ARG A 156 19.63 -4.36 -6.12
C ARG A 156 19.90 -5.76 -5.61
N ALA A 157 21.04 -5.99 -4.93
CA ALA A 157 21.36 -7.28 -4.33
C ALA A 157 20.35 -7.64 -3.22
N LEU A 158 20.01 -6.68 -2.34
CA LEU A 158 19.01 -6.86 -1.30
C LEU A 158 17.62 -7.19 -1.87
N VAL A 159 17.14 -6.44 -2.86
CA VAL A 159 15.83 -6.68 -3.49
C VAL A 159 15.77 -8.04 -4.17
N ARG A 160 16.83 -8.46 -4.86
CA ARG A 160 16.90 -9.82 -5.43
C ARG A 160 16.86 -10.89 -4.35
N HIS A 161 17.57 -10.67 -3.24
CA HIS A 161 17.56 -11.59 -2.10
C HIS A 161 16.15 -11.75 -1.53
N LEU A 162 15.44 -10.65 -1.26
CA LEU A 162 14.06 -10.66 -0.75
C LEU A 162 13.08 -11.29 -1.75
N ARG A 163 13.22 -10.99 -3.05
CA ARG A 163 12.37 -11.58 -4.09
C ARG A 163 12.55 -13.11 -4.17
N ASP A 164 13.79 -13.55 -4.09
CA ASP A 164 14.11 -14.97 -4.29
C ASP A 164 13.86 -15.81 -3.03
N ASN A 165 13.97 -15.20 -1.82
CA ASN A 165 13.85 -15.89 -0.53
C ASN A 165 12.67 -15.46 0.33
N GLY A 166 11.87 -14.49 -0.12
CA GLY A 166 10.75 -13.90 0.64
C GLY A 166 11.18 -12.72 1.50
N SER A 167 10.18 -11.95 1.97
CA SER A 167 10.39 -10.90 2.96
C SER A 167 11.06 -11.45 4.21
N LYS A 168 11.90 -10.65 4.85
CA LYS A 168 12.71 -11.04 6.02
C LYS A 168 12.55 -10.02 7.14
N MET A 169 12.56 -10.48 8.38
CA MET A 169 12.81 -9.61 9.50
C MET A 169 14.25 -9.09 9.42
N GLY A 170 14.42 -7.81 9.74
CA GLY A 170 15.72 -7.15 9.71
C GLY A 170 15.91 -6.18 10.85
N ILE A 171 17.18 -5.87 11.13
CA ILE A 171 17.61 -4.88 12.11
C ILE A 171 18.64 -3.96 11.48
N ILE A 172 18.36 -2.65 11.57
CA ILE A 172 19.33 -1.59 11.21
C ILE A 172 19.90 -1.03 12.50
N SER A 173 21.24 -0.91 12.59
CA SER A 173 21.87 -0.30 13.75
C SER A 173 23.05 0.59 13.38
N THR A 174 23.17 1.73 14.08
CA THR A 174 24.32 2.64 14.09
C THR A 174 25.19 2.48 15.33
N GLU A 175 24.76 1.64 16.30
CA GLU A 175 25.36 1.50 17.63
C GLU A 175 25.89 0.09 17.87
N ILE A 176 25.17 -0.94 17.40
CA ILE A 176 25.45 -2.34 17.64
C ILE A 176 26.02 -2.94 16.36
N PHE A 177 27.20 -3.51 16.46
CA PHE A 177 27.91 -4.16 15.34
C PHE A 177 28.30 -5.62 15.68
N ASP A 178 27.98 -6.06 16.89
CA ASP A 178 28.11 -7.46 17.28
C ASP A 178 26.98 -8.27 16.66
N ILE A 179 27.34 -9.28 15.88
CA ILE A 179 26.36 -10.04 15.09
C ILE A 179 25.50 -10.93 15.97
N ASP A 180 26.05 -11.47 17.05
CA ASP A 180 25.31 -12.33 17.97
C ASP A 180 24.27 -11.49 18.74
N GLU A 181 24.64 -10.29 19.17
CA GLU A 181 23.71 -9.35 19.81
C GLU A 181 22.60 -8.90 18.84
N LEU A 182 22.93 -8.61 17.57
CA LEU A 182 21.94 -8.24 16.57
C LEU A 182 20.95 -9.40 16.31
N ALA A 183 21.46 -10.64 16.20
CA ALA A 183 20.64 -11.82 15.99
C ALA A 183 19.69 -12.07 17.18
N GLU A 184 20.19 -11.94 18.41
CA GLU A 184 19.38 -12.09 19.63
C GLU A 184 18.25 -11.04 19.70
N ARG A 185 18.56 -9.75 19.44
CA ARG A 185 17.58 -8.67 19.44
C ARG A 185 16.53 -8.86 18.35
N LEU A 186 16.96 -9.28 17.15
CA LEU A 186 16.04 -9.51 16.05
C LEU A 186 15.11 -10.69 16.33
N ALA A 187 15.62 -11.78 16.91
CA ALA A 187 14.81 -12.93 17.30
C ALA A 187 13.76 -12.62 18.38
N ALA A 188 14.02 -11.60 19.22
CA ALA A 188 13.08 -11.11 20.23
C ALA A 188 12.08 -10.08 19.71
N ALA A 189 12.26 -9.58 18.47
CA ALA A 189 11.39 -8.56 17.90
C ALA A 189 10.04 -9.17 17.46
N PRO A 190 8.92 -8.42 17.59
CA PRO A 190 7.62 -8.87 17.09
C PRO A 190 7.65 -8.96 15.55
N THR A 191 6.95 -9.95 15.01
CA THR A 191 6.73 -10.11 13.57
C THR A 191 5.42 -9.43 13.16
N LEU A 192 5.24 -9.16 11.86
CA LEU A 192 3.97 -8.60 11.37
C LEU A 192 2.80 -9.59 11.45
N VAL A 193 3.08 -10.88 11.38
CA VAL A 193 2.05 -11.92 11.39
C VAL A 193 1.43 -12.01 12.79
N GLY A 194 0.11 -11.91 12.86
CA GLY A 194 -0.66 -11.91 14.11
C GLY A 194 -0.69 -10.59 14.86
N GLU A 195 -0.02 -9.53 14.37
CA GLU A 195 0.01 -8.22 15.02
C GLU A 195 -1.05 -7.28 14.42
N ASN A 196 -1.94 -6.76 15.28
CA ASN A 196 -2.86 -5.69 14.92
C ASN A 196 -2.17 -4.33 15.00
N LEU A 197 -1.56 -3.91 13.91
CA LEU A 197 -0.90 -2.60 13.80
C LEU A 197 -1.86 -1.45 13.51
N VAL A 198 -3.09 -1.74 13.09
CA VAL A 198 -4.11 -0.72 12.78
C VAL A 198 -4.37 0.21 13.95
N LYS A 199 -4.48 -0.34 15.16
CA LYS A 199 -4.66 0.45 16.40
C LYS A 199 -3.54 1.46 16.71
N THR A 200 -2.39 1.33 16.05
CA THR A 200 -1.28 2.28 16.23
C THR A 200 -1.33 3.45 15.25
N VAL A 201 -2.18 3.38 14.22
CA VAL A 201 -2.24 4.36 13.12
C VAL A 201 -3.63 4.97 12.93
N SER A 202 -4.68 4.34 13.44
CA SER A 202 -6.06 4.81 13.38
C SER A 202 -6.30 6.04 14.25
N CYS A 203 -7.25 6.88 13.86
CA CYS A 203 -7.68 8.03 14.67
C CYS A 203 -8.31 7.58 15.99
N PRO A 204 -8.13 8.36 17.07
CA PRO A 204 -8.67 8.00 18.39
C PRO A 204 -10.17 8.30 18.56
N ALA A 205 -10.75 9.11 17.69
CA ALA A 205 -12.15 9.52 17.76
C ALA A 205 -12.67 9.94 16.39
N PRO A 206 -13.99 9.88 16.15
CA PRO A 206 -14.61 10.38 14.93
C PRO A 206 -14.28 11.86 14.66
N HIS A 207 -14.03 12.19 13.41
CA HIS A 207 -13.79 13.56 12.95
C HIS A 207 -14.26 13.76 11.51
N GLU A 208 -14.53 15.00 11.13
CA GLU A 208 -14.83 15.37 9.75
C GLU A 208 -13.54 15.59 8.96
N PHE A 209 -13.51 15.16 7.71
CA PHE A 209 -12.46 15.50 6.77
C PHE A 209 -13.04 16.47 5.74
N ALA A 210 -12.74 17.76 5.91
CA ALA A 210 -13.17 18.79 4.99
C ALA A 210 -12.15 18.96 3.87
N ALA A 211 -12.64 19.16 2.66
CA ALA A 211 -11.82 19.52 1.49
C ALA A 211 -11.37 21.00 1.51
N VAL A 212 -10.99 21.49 2.67
CA VAL A 212 -10.40 22.83 2.78
C VAL A 212 -9.03 22.72 2.12
N ASP A 213 -8.89 23.37 0.98
CA ASP A 213 -7.64 23.43 0.21
C ASP A 213 -7.14 22.09 -0.34
N LEU A 214 -8.00 21.41 -1.14
CA LEU A 214 -7.47 20.42 -2.06
C LEU A 214 -6.37 21.10 -2.90
N PRO A 215 -5.13 20.60 -2.85
CA PRO A 215 -4.06 21.25 -3.60
C PRO A 215 -4.45 21.34 -5.07
N ALA A 216 -4.17 22.48 -5.70
CA ALA A 216 -4.30 22.61 -7.14
C ALA A 216 -3.41 21.55 -7.77
N THR A 217 -4.00 20.49 -8.28
CA THR A 217 -3.22 19.42 -8.90
C THR A 217 -2.81 19.87 -10.29
N HIS A 218 -1.57 19.61 -10.66
CA HIS A 218 -1.10 19.71 -12.02
C HIS A 218 -1.39 18.43 -12.82
N ASP A 219 -2.03 17.45 -12.20
CA ASP A 219 -2.46 16.24 -12.86
C ASP A 219 -3.77 16.50 -13.60
N PHE A 220 -3.69 16.56 -14.92
CA PHE A 220 -4.83 16.73 -15.80
C PHE A 220 -5.87 15.60 -15.70
N ALA A 221 -5.52 14.47 -15.07
CA ALA A 221 -6.45 13.36 -14.85
C ALA A 221 -7.37 13.57 -13.65
N LEU A 222 -7.04 14.50 -12.74
CA LEU A 222 -7.87 14.78 -11.57
C LEU A 222 -8.86 15.93 -11.88
N ALA A 223 -10.13 15.56 -11.97
CA ALA A 223 -11.20 16.54 -12.12
C ALA A 223 -11.25 17.49 -10.91
N ALA A 224 -11.79 18.69 -11.12
CA ALA A 224 -12.16 19.58 -10.02
C ALA A 224 -13.12 18.85 -9.06
N ALA A 225 -13.06 19.19 -7.76
CA ALA A 225 -13.95 18.59 -6.77
C ALA A 225 -15.42 18.77 -7.15
N ALA A 226 -16.16 17.67 -7.18
CA ALA A 226 -17.61 17.72 -7.36
C ALA A 226 -18.28 18.30 -6.09
N PRO A 227 -19.45 18.95 -6.21
CA PRO A 227 -20.23 19.32 -5.03
C PRO A 227 -20.56 18.09 -4.18
N ALA A 228 -20.46 18.20 -2.87
CA ALA A 228 -20.82 17.13 -1.94
C ALA A 228 -22.29 16.71 -2.14
N ARG A 229 -22.49 15.42 -2.40
CA ARG A 229 -23.83 14.82 -2.66
C ARG A 229 -24.11 13.64 -1.75
N HIS A 230 -23.06 12.95 -1.29
CA HIS A 230 -23.17 11.71 -0.52
C HIS A 230 -22.47 11.86 0.81
N LYS A 231 -23.12 11.44 1.88
CA LYS A 231 -22.54 11.30 3.21
C LYS A 231 -21.83 9.95 3.29
N VAL A 232 -20.53 9.96 3.52
CA VAL A 232 -19.73 8.74 3.61
C VAL A 232 -19.08 8.65 4.98
N VAL A 233 -19.23 7.50 5.64
CA VAL A 233 -18.46 7.18 6.84
C VAL A 233 -17.27 6.32 6.44
N ALA A 234 -16.05 6.78 6.75
CA ALA A 234 -14.79 6.12 6.42
C ALA A 234 -14.15 5.52 7.68
N TYR A 235 -13.98 4.19 7.70
CA TYR A 235 -13.18 3.53 8.74
C TYR A 235 -11.70 3.81 8.52
N ASP A 236 -11.05 4.37 9.55
CA ASP A 236 -9.62 4.65 9.54
C ASP A 236 -8.82 3.46 10.07
N CYS A 237 -8.38 2.61 9.17
CA CYS A 237 -7.42 1.54 9.48
C CYS A 237 -5.95 1.98 9.27
N GLY A 238 -5.70 3.26 9.13
CA GLY A 238 -4.44 3.87 8.71
C GLY A 238 -4.60 4.51 7.34
N VAL A 239 -5.62 5.38 7.20
CA VAL A 239 -6.04 5.92 5.92
C VAL A 239 -5.00 6.87 5.33
N LYS A 240 -4.72 6.71 4.03
CA LYS A 240 -3.95 7.68 3.26
C LYS A 240 -4.80 8.90 2.95
N ARG A 241 -4.20 10.08 3.10
CA ARG A 241 -4.85 11.36 2.80
C ARG A 241 -5.34 11.42 1.34
N GLY A 242 -4.56 10.92 0.39
CA GLY A 242 -4.95 10.85 -1.02
C GLY A 242 -6.26 10.09 -1.27
N ILE A 243 -6.59 9.09 -0.44
CA ILE A 243 -7.89 8.39 -0.52
C ILE A 243 -9.04 9.32 -0.10
N LEU A 244 -8.91 10.00 1.03
CA LEU A 244 -9.94 10.93 1.51
C LEU A 244 -10.14 12.08 0.52
N GLU A 245 -9.05 12.61 -0.05
CA GLU A 245 -9.10 13.62 -1.12
C GLU A 245 -9.81 13.08 -2.38
N GLY A 246 -9.55 11.83 -2.78
CA GLY A 246 -10.21 11.18 -3.91
C GLY A 246 -11.72 11.05 -3.71
N LEU A 247 -12.17 10.65 -2.52
CA LEU A 247 -13.58 10.58 -2.15
C LEU A 247 -14.24 11.97 -2.17
N VAL A 248 -13.58 12.98 -1.59
CA VAL A 248 -14.09 14.36 -1.61
C VAL A 248 -14.21 14.90 -3.03
N ARG A 249 -13.19 14.66 -3.89
CA ARG A 249 -13.23 15.06 -5.30
C ARG A 249 -14.38 14.39 -6.06
N ALA A 250 -14.73 13.15 -5.68
CA ALA A 250 -15.88 12.45 -6.25
C ALA A 250 -17.24 12.96 -5.73
N GLY A 251 -17.27 13.87 -4.75
CA GLY A 251 -18.49 14.47 -4.21
C GLY A 251 -18.99 13.83 -2.91
N CYS A 252 -18.08 13.24 -2.11
CA CYS A 252 -18.41 12.72 -0.79
C CYS A 252 -18.16 13.76 0.31
N ASP A 253 -19.06 13.80 1.30
CA ASP A 253 -18.91 14.48 2.58
C ASP A 253 -18.50 13.44 3.62
N LEU A 254 -17.31 13.60 4.21
CA LEU A 254 -16.67 12.52 4.94
C LEU A 254 -16.68 12.71 6.45
N THR A 255 -17.16 11.67 7.15
CA THR A 255 -16.88 11.46 8.57
C THR A 255 -15.93 10.27 8.71
N VAL A 256 -14.75 10.49 9.26
CA VAL A 256 -13.75 9.45 9.52
C VAL A 256 -13.96 8.91 10.94
N VAL A 257 -14.03 7.59 11.08
CA VAL A 257 -14.25 6.90 12.36
C VAL A 257 -13.09 5.95 12.66
N PRO A 258 -12.81 5.64 13.95
CA PRO A 258 -11.82 4.64 14.32
C PRO A 258 -12.07 3.28 13.66
N TRP A 259 -10.99 2.49 13.52
CA TRP A 259 -10.99 1.15 12.92
C TRP A 259 -11.97 0.16 13.57
N ASP A 260 -12.28 0.32 14.85
CA ASP A 260 -13.14 -0.55 15.66
C ASP A 260 -14.54 0.04 15.92
N ALA A 261 -14.91 1.13 15.24
CA ALA A 261 -16.21 1.77 15.40
C ALA A 261 -17.36 0.76 15.18
N PRO A 262 -18.34 0.68 16.12
CA PRO A 262 -19.45 -0.24 15.99
C PRO A 262 -20.30 0.04 14.75
N ALA A 263 -20.69 -0.99 14.01
CA ALA A 263 -21.52 -0.86 12.81
C ALA A 263 -22.88 -0.18 13.11
N SER A 264 -23.43 -0.37 14.33
CA SER A 264 -24.66 0.30 14.77
C SER A 264 -24.49 1.82 14.84
N GLU A 265 -23.36 2.31 15.40
CA GLU A 265 -23.08 3.73 15.50
C GLU A 265 -22.88 4.35 14.10
N VAL A 266 -22.20 3.64 13.21
CA VAL A 266 -22.01 4.06 11.83
C VAL A 266 -23.35 4.14 11.09
N LEU A 267 -24.22 3.16 11.24
CA LEU A 267 -25.55 3.17 10.62
C LEU A 267 -26.47 4.27 11.20
N ASP A 268 -26.33 4.59 12.49
CA ASP A 268 -27.08 5.67 13.15
C ASP A 268 -26.71 7.07 12.60
N MET A 269 -25.53 7.21 11.97
CA MET A 269 -25.13 8.43 11.23
C MET A 269 -25.90 8.61 9.92
N ASN A 270 -26.67 7.59 9.48
CA ASN A 270 -27.40 7.54 8.21
C ASN A 270 -26.51 7.86 6.99
N PRO A 271 -25.42 7.14 6.77
CA PRO A 271 -24.56 7.36 5.62
C PRO A 271 -25.20 6.84 4.32
N ASP A 272 -24.90 7.50 3.19
CA ASP A 272 -25.21 7.01 1.86
C ASP A 272 -24.26 5.87 1.44
N GLY A 273 -23.06 5.84 2.02
CA GLY A 273 -22.06 4.80 1.81
C GLY A 273 -21.05 4.67 2.94
N VAL A 274 -20.42 3.51 3.04
CA VAL A 274 -19.32 3.25 3.98
C VAL A 274 -18.06 2.90 3.22
N PHE A 275 -16.96 3.52 3.61
CA PHE A 275 -15.65 3.30 3.02
C PHE A 275 -14.72 2.61 4.04
N LEU A 276 -13.94 1.62 3.57
CA LEU A 276 -12.94 0.91 4.37
C LEU A 276 -11.55 1.22 3.83
N SER A 277 -10.72 1.83 4.66
CA SER A 277 -9.43 2.32 4.24
C SER A 277 -8.36 1.22 4.11
N ASN A 278 -7.25 1.60 3.51
CA ASN A 278 -5.97 0.89 3.60
C ASN A 278 -5.47 0.85 5.06
N GLY A 279 -4.45 0.05 5.31
CA GLY A 279 -3.81 -0.03 6.63
C GLY A 279 -2.68 -1.06 6.68
N PRO A 280 -1.92 -1.07 7.79
CA PRO A 280 -0.78 -1.96 8.00
C PRO A 280 -1.17 -3.29 8.63
N GLY A 281 -0.23 -4.23 8.56
CA GLY A 281 -0.22 -5.44 9.37
C GLY A 281 -0.90 -6.64 8.73
N ASP A 282 -1.26 -7.58 9.60
CA ASP A 282 -1.92 -8.83 9.24
C ASP A 282 -3.44 -8.63 9.27
N PRO A 283 -4.15 -8.83 8.14
CA PRO A 283 -5.59 -8.66 8.09
C PRO A 283 -6.35 -9.60 9.05
N ASP A 284 -5.84 -10.82 9.28
CA ASP A 284 -6.46 -11.79 10.19
C ASP A 284 -6.42 -11.33 11.66
N ALA A 285 -5.52 -10.40 12.02
CA ALA A 285 -5.43 -9.82 13.34
C ALA A 285 -6.40 -8.64 13.59
N VAL A 286 -7.14 -8.19 12.55
CA VAL A 286 -8.06 -7.02 12.64
C VAL A 286 -9.52 -7.51 12.72
N VAL A 287 -9.77 -8.41 13.66
CA VAL A 287 -11.06 -9.12 13.81
C VAL A 287 -12.21 -8.16 14.03
N GLU A 288 -12.02 -7.18 14.90
CA GLU A 288 -13.05 -6.21 15.26
C GLU A 288 -13.60 -5.49 14.03
N THR A 289 -12.74 -5.09 13.08
CA THR A 289 -13.19 -4.37 11.88
C THR A 289 -14.00 -5.28 10.95
N TYR A 290 -13.50 -6.47 10.58
CA TYR A 290 -14.23 -7.28 9.62
C TYR A 290 -15.55 -7.84 10.17
N GLU A 291 -15.69 -8.00 11.49
CA GLU A 291 -16.97 -8.33 12.14
C GLU A 291 -17.99 -7.18 12.03
N GLN A 292 -17.53 -5.91 12.10
CA GLN A 292 -18.40 -4.76 11.83
C GLN A 292 -18.78 -4.69 10.34
N VAL A 293 -17.81 -4.90 9.45
CA VAL A 293 -18.05 -4.93 7.99
C VAL A 293 -19.10 -5.98 7.62
N GLN A 294 -19.08 -7.15 8.24
CA GLN A 294 -20.08 -8.20 8.03
C GLN A 294 -21.51 -7.72 8.35
N GLN A 295 -21.67 -6.81 9.29
CA GLN A 295 -22.96 -6.24 9.66
C GLN A 295 -23.39 -5.08 8.74
N LEU A 296 -22.46 -4.45 8.02
CA LEU A 296 -22.73 -3.33 7.11
C LEU A 296 -23.09 -3.79 5.70
N ILE A 297 -22.47 -4.88 5.21
CA ILE A 297 -22.74 -5.43 3.86
C ILE A 297 -24.23 -5.75 3.71
N GLY A 298 -24.83 -5.22 2.63
CA GLY A 298 -26.26 -5.39 2.31
C GLY A 298 -27.18 -4.37 2.99
N LYS A 299 -26.68 -3.53 3.91
CA LYS A 299 -27.46 -2.45 4.53
C LYS A 299 -27.15 -1.08 3.93
N VAL A 300 -25.93 -0.90 3.46
CA VAL A 300 -25.41 0.35 2.90
C VAL A 300 -24.40 0.01 1.80
N PRO A 301 -24.23 0.85 0.77
CA PRO A 301 -23.12 0.72 -0.20
C PRO A 301 -21.76 0.71 0.49
N VAL A 302 -20.89 -0.27 0.13
CA VAL A 302 -19.56 -0.42 0.74
C VAL A 302 -18.48 -0.46 -0.33
N PHE A 303 -17.42 0.33 -0.11
CA PHE A 303 -16.19 0.28 -0.92
C PHE A 303 -14.98 0.10 -0.03
N GLY A 304 -14.03 -0.78 -0.42
CA GLY A 304 -12.81 -1.05 0.34
C GLY A 304 -11.55 -1.00 -0.51
N ILE A 305 -10.48 -0.40 0.02
CA ILE A 305 -9.16 -0.30 -0.60
C ILE A 305 -8.12 -1.01 0.26
N CYS A 306 -7.28 -1.85 -0.37
CA CYS A 306 -6.13 -2.54 0.22
C CYS A 306 -6.55 -3.36 1.47
N LEU A 307 -6.25 -2.94 2.69
CA LEU A 307 -6.74 -3.61 3.91
C LEU A 307 -8.28 -3.66 3.92
N GLY A 308 -8.98 -2.61 3.45
CA GLY A 308 -10.43 -2.61 3.33
C GLY A 308 -10.97 -3.70 2.39
N HIS A 309 -10.25 -4.01 1.30
CA HIS A 309 -10.55 -5.16 0.45
C HIS A 309 -10.40 -6.48 1.21
N GLN A 310 -9.35 -6.60 2.01
CA GLN A 310 -9.11 -7.79 2.83
C GLN A 310 -10.18 -7.94 3.92
N MET A 311 -10.60 -6.84 4.56
CA MET A 311 -11.70 -6.84 5.55
C MET A 311 -13.04 -7.29 4.93
N ILE A 312 -13.39 -6.81 3.73
CA ILE A 312 -14.58 -7.27 2.99
C ILE A 312 -14.46 -8.76 2.67
N SER A 313 -13.30 -9.20 2.22
CA SER A 313 -13.06 -10.61 1.90
C SER A 313 -13.17 -11.51 3.11
N LEU A 314 -12.59 -11.13 4.26
CA LEU A 314 -12.71 -11.84 5.54
C LEU A 314 -14.16 -11.84 6.07
N ALA A 315 -14.88 -10.74 5.92
CA ALA A 315 -16.31 -10.67 6.25
C ALA A 315 -17.12 -11.68 5.44
N CYS A 316 -16.73 -11.94 4.18
CA CYS A 316 -17.29 -12.99 3.34
C CYS A 316 -16.82 -14.40 3.73
N GLY A 317 -15.91 -14.56 4.68
CA GLY A 317 -15.37 -15.85 5.13
C GLY A 317 -14.20 -16.35 4.27
N ALA A 318 -13.56 -15.49 3.50
CA ALA A 318 -12.38 -15.83 2.73
C ALA A 318 -11.15 -16.07 3.62
N GLN A 319 -10.11 -16.66 3.02
CA GLN A 319 -8.79 -16.82 3.60
C GLN A 319 -7.81 -15.84 2.95
N MET A 320 -6.92 -15.27 3.79
CA MET A 320 -5.80 -14.47 3.32
C MET A 320 -4.53 -15.32 3.27
N GLU A 321 -3.66 -15.03 2.31
CA GLU A 321 -2.33 -15.64 2.25
C GLU A 321 -1.24 -14.56 2.31
N LYS A 322 -0.16 -14.85 3.05
CA LYS A 322 1.01 -13.99 3.04
C LYS A 322 1.79 -14.22 1.74
N LEU A 323 1.89 -13.18 0.92
CA LEU A 323 2.66 -13.22 -0.33
C LEU A 323 4.15 -13.31 -0.03
N LYS A 324 4.90 -13.97 -0.90
CA LYS A 324 6.33 -14.22 -0.71
C LYS A 324 7.13 -12.94 -0.41
N PHE A 325 6.88 -11.85 -1.11
CA PHE A 325 7.51 -10.54 -0.91
C PHE A 325 6.53 -9.37 -1.03
N GLY A 326 5.24 -9.65 -1.30
CA GLY A 326 4.20 -8.65 -1.48
C GLY A 326 4.33 -7.83 -2.77
N HIS A 327 3.37 -6.94 -2.99
CA HIS A 327 3.37 -5.99 -4.11
C HIS A 327 3.56 -4.58 -3.58
N ARG A 328 4.61 -3.87 -4.07
CA ARG A 328 4.88 -2.48 -3.67
C ARG A 328 5.50 -1.71 -4.81
N GLY A 329 4.95 -0.51 -5.05
CA GLY A 329 5.38 0.41 -6.09
C GLY A 329 4.27 0.79 -7.06
N GLY A 330 4.52 1.78 -7.93
CA GLY A 330 3.55 2.36 -8.85
C GLY A 330 3.57 1.76 -10.27
N ASN A 331 4.01 0.52 -10.45
CA ASN A 331 4.21 -0.09 -11.78
C ASN A 331 3.62 -1.50 -11.88
N GLN A 332 2.55 -1.78 -11.16
CA GLN A 332 1.92 -3.09 -11.14
C GLN A 332 0.78 -3.16 -12.18
N PRO A 333 0.91 -4.00 -13.22
CA PRO A 333 -0.14 -4.15 -14.22
C PRO A 333 -1.26 -5.05 -13.69
N VAL A 334 -2.47 -4.54 -13.70
CA VAL A 334 -3.68 -5.26 -13.27
C VAL A 334 -4.67 -5.32 -14.42
N MET A 335 -5.22 -6.49 -14.68
CA MET A 335 -6.31 -6.67 -15.63
C MET A 335 -7.66 -6.45 -14.94
N ASN A 336 -8.39 -5.44 -15.38
CA ASN A 336 -9.80 -5.30 -15.08
C ASN A 336 -10.59 -6.26 -15.98
N LEU A 337 -11.15 -7.32 -15.41
CA LEU A 337 -11.88 -8.36 -16.14
C LEU A 337 -13.26 -7.88 -16.63
N VAL A 338 -13.82 -6.83 -16.01
CA VAL A 338 -15.13 -6.25 -16.40
C VAL A 338 -14.97 -5.39 -17.65
N SER A 339 -14.06 -4.42 -17.61
CA SER A 339 -13.80 -3.50 -18.74
C SER A 339 -12.83 -4.08 -19.79
N ARG A 340 -12.11 -5.16 -19.45
CA ARG A 340 -11.02 -5.77 -20.24
C ARG A 340 -9.86 -4.84 -20.55
N ARG A 341 -9.58 -3.91 -19.65
CA ARG A 341 -8.45 -2.97 -19.74
C ARG A 341 -7.35 -3.38 -18.78
N VAL A 342 -6.12 -3.09 -19.15
CA VAL A 342 -4.98 -3.15 -18.26
C VAL A 342 -4.83 -1.77 -17.61
N GLU A 343 -4.77 -1.76 -16.31
CA GLU A 343 -4.53 -0.59 -15.47
C GLU A 343 -3.14 -0.72 -14.85
N ILE A 344 -2.36 0.34 -14.86
CA ILE A 344 -1.11 0.40 -14.10
C ILE A 344 -1.45 0.95 -12.74
N THR A 345 -1.11 0.20 -11.69
CA THR A 345 -1.57 0.49 -10.34
C THR A 345 -0.42 0.73 -9.37
N ALA A 346 -0.70 1.55 -8.35
CA ALA A 346 0.14 1.65 -7.16
C ALA A 346 -0.29 0.57 -6.15
N GLN A 347 0.67 -0.12 -5.55
CA GLN A 347 0.40 -1.18 -4.58
C GLN A 347 1.33 -1.08 -3.37
N ASN A 348 0.81 -1.50 -2.22
CA ASN A 348 1.57 -1.63 -0.98
C ASN A 348 0.89 -2.63 -0.05
N HIS A 349 1.06 -3.93 -0.33
CA HIS A 349 0.49 -4.99 0.52
C HIS A 349 1.39 -6.24 0.56
N GLY A 350 1.33 -6.95 1.67
CA GLY A 350 2.06 -8.21 1.90
C GLY A 350 1.16 -9.44 1.99
N PHE A 351 -0.16 -9.23 1.98
CA PHE A 351 -1.17 -10.30 2.03
C PHE A 351 -2.09 -10.16 0.82
N GLY A 352 -2.64 -11.27 0.37
CA GLY A 352 -3.56 -11.34 -0.78
C GLY A 352 -4.74 -12.26 -0.49
N LEU A 353 -5.84 -12.03 -1.22
CA LEU A 353 -7.03 -12.86 -1.18
C LEU A 353 -6.81 -14.19 -1.88
N LEU A 354 -7.04 -15.29 -1.17
CA LEU A 354 -7.17 -16.61 -1.79
C LEU A 354 -8.59 -16.76 -2.38
N PHE A 355 -8.79 -16.26 -3.61
CA PHE A 355 -10.10 -16.18 -4.25
C PHE A 355 -10.93 -17.49 -4.21
N PRO A 356 -10.33 -18.70 -4.40
CA PRO A 356 -11.08 -19.97 -4.29
C PRO A 356 -11.74 -20.20 -2.93
N SER A 357 -11.23 -19.57 -1.85
CA SER A 357 -11.81 -19.71 -0.51
C SER A 357 -13.15 -19.00 -0.33
N LEU A 358 -13.51 -18.10 -1.25
CA LEU A 358 -14.79 -17.40 -1.23
C LEU A 358 -15.98 -18.30 -1.57
N GLY A 359 -15.75 -19.41 -2.31
CA GLY A 359 -16.81 -20.34 -2.66
C GLY A 359 -16.59 -21.10 -3.95
N LYS A 360 -17.61 -21.86 -4.36
CA LYS A 360 -17.59 -22.64 -5.60
C LYS A 360 -17.93 -21.75 -6.79
N LEU A 361 -17.32 -22.03 -7.94
CA LEU A 361 -17.66 -21.36 -9.19
C LEU A 361 -19.14 -21.55 -9.55
N VAL A 362 -19.76 -20.49 -10.07
CA VAL A 362 -21.10 -20.53 -10.69
C VAL A 362 -20.89 -20.77 -12.18
N PRO A 363 -21.16 -21.99 -12.70
CA PRO A 363 -20.75 -22.36 -14.05
C PRO A 363 -21.35 -21.46 -15.15
N GLU A 364 -22.61 -21.05 -14.99
CA GLU A 364 -23.32 -20.20 -15.95
C GLU A 364 -22.68 -18.82 -16.10
N LEU A 365 -21.99 -18.34 -15.05
CA LEU A 365 -21.32 -17.05 -15.00
C LEU A 365 -19.78 -17.17 -15.10
N SER A 366 -19.27 -18.40 -15.16
CA SER A 366 -17.82 -18.70 -15.20
C SER A 366 -17.43 -19.52 -16.44
N GLY A 367 -18.16 -19.35 -17.54
CA GLY A 367 -17.87 -20.00 -18.83
C GLY A 367 -17.95 -21.52 -18.82
N GLY A 368 -18.83 -22.09 -17.99
CA GLY A 368 -19.06 -23.53 -17.84
C GLY A 368 -18.10 -24.23 -16.87
N GLU A 369 -17.16 -23.52 -16.25
CA GLU A 369 -16.20 -24.09 -15.31
C GLU A 369 -16.86 -24.35 -13.94
N THR A 370 -16.55 -25.49 -13.36
CA THR A 370 -17.07 -25.94 -12.05
C THR A 370 -15.99 -25.95 -10.96
N GLU A 371 -14.72 -25.95 -11.35
CA GLU A 371 -13.59 -26.04 -10.45
C GLU A 371 -12.59 -24.89 -10.68
N HIS A 372 -11.98 -24.42 -9.61
CA HIS A 372 -10.89 -23.45 -9.67
C HIS A 372 -9.63 -24.07 -10.29
N ALA A 373 -8.77 -23.26 -10.88
CA ALA A 373 -7.46 -23.70 -11.36
C ALA A 373 -6.65 -24.31 -10.20
N ALA A 374 -6.08 -25.50 -10.42
CA ALA A 374 -5.37 -26.24 -9.39
C ALA A 374 -4.10 -25.54 -8.87
N ASP A 375 -3.50 -24.68 -9.70
CA ASP A 375 -2.32 -23.86 -9.36
C ASP A 375 -2.67 -22.52 -8.72
N GLY A 376 -3.94 -22.18 -8.60
CA GLY A 376 -4.43 -20.91 -8.07
C GLY A 376 -4.18 -19.69 -8.96
N ASP A 377 -3.55 -19.84 -10.14
CA ASP A 377 -3.23 -18.73 -11.05
C ASP A 377 -4.49 -18.18 -11.74
N LEU A 378 -4.95 -17.01 -11.29
CA LEU A 378 -6.15 -16.38 -11.83
C LEU A 378 -5.97 -15.77 -13.22
N ARG A 379 -4.75 -15.74 -13.80
CA ARG A 379 -4.53 -15.31 -15.20
C ARG A 379 -5.21 -16.24 -16.21
N VAL A 380 -5.65 -17.42 -15.80
CA VAL A 380 -6.51 -18.27 -16.62
C VAL A 380 -7.78 -17.51 -17.04
N TRP A 381 -8.36 -16.71 -16.16
CA TRP A 381 -9.57 -15.92 -16.42
C TRP A 381 -9.28 -14.72 -17.33
N VAL A 382 -8.08 -14.13 -17.19
CA VAL A 382 -7.58 -13.09 -18.12
C VAL A 382 -7.52 -13.64 -19.54
N ARG A 383 -6.90 -14.82 -19.73
CA ARG A 383 -6.79 -15.48 -21.06
C ARG A 383 -8.15 -15.84 -21.65
N ARG A 384 -9.12 -16.15 -20.83
CA ARG A 384 -10.50 -16.47 -21.26
C ARG A 384 -11.36 -15.24 -21.50
N GLY A 385 -10.96 -14.07 -21.00
CA GLY A 385 -11.76 -12.84 -21.05
C GLY A 385 -13.05 -12.93 -20.24
N ILE A 386 -13.03 -13.65 -19.11
CA ILE A 386 -14.19 -13.91 -18.25
C ILE A 386 -13.88 -13.36 -16.84
N ALA A 387 -14.84 -12.64 -16.26
CA ALA A 387 -14.85 -12.29 -14.85
C ALA A 387 -15.64 -13.36 -14.07
N PRO A 388 -14.98 -14.37 -13.47
CA PRO A 388 -15.66 -15.51 -12.88
C PRO A 388 -16.43 -15.10 -11.64
N VAL A 389 -17.49 -15.88 -11.34
CA VAL A 389 -18.36 -15.69 -10.19
C VAL A 389 -18.34 -16.93 -9.32
N VAL A 390 -18.22 -16.74 -8.03
CA VAL A 390 -18.37 -17.78 -7.01
C VAL A 390 -19.68 -17.62 -6.25
N MET A 391 -20.21 -18.72 -5.72
CA MET A 391 -21.32 -18.72 -4.78
C MET A 391 -20.77 -18.75 -3.36
N ASN A 392 -20.90 -17.63 -2.67
CA ASN A 392 -20.52 -17.47 -1.28
C ASN A 392 -21.70 -17.82 -0.36
N GLU A 393 -21.42 -18.47 0.77
CA GLU A 393 -22.46 -18.94 1.70
C GLU A 393 -23.18 -17.80 2.45
N ARG A 394 -22.48 -16.64 2.63
CA ARG A 394 -23.00 -15.51 3.42
C ARG A 394 -23.68 -14.44 2.56
N PHE A 395 -23.07 -14.08 1.44
CA PHE A 395 -23.45 -12.90 0.65
C PHE A 395 -23.80 -13.22 -0.81
N GLY A 396 -24.04 -14.50 -1.14
CA GLY A 396 -24.46 -14.89 -2.49
C GLY A 396 -23.34 -14.83 -3.51
N ARG A 397 -23.59 -14.22 -4.68
CA ARG A 397 -22.68 -14.23 -5.82
C ARG A 397 -21.59 -13.18 -5.67
N ILE A 398 -20.32 -13.60 -5.75
CA ILE A 398 -19.15 -12.71 -5.73
C ILE A 398 -18.37 -12.88 -7.03
N ARG A 399 -18.14 -11.78 -7.73
CA ARG A 399 -17.37 -11.70 -8.97
C ARG A 399 -15.93 -11.31 -8.70
N LEU A 400 -14.96 -11.98 -9.32
CA LEU A 400 -13.60 -11.51 -9.45
C LEU A 400 -13.55 -10.40 -10.49
N THR A 401 -13.09 -9.21 -10.12
CA THR A 401 -13.08 -8.05 -11.02
C THR A 401 -11.69 -7.70 -11.55
N HIS A 402 -10.65 -7.94 -10.75
CA HIS A 402 -9.29 -7.54 -11.09
C HIS A 402 -8.27 -8.65 -10.78
N VAL A 403 -7.26 -8.80 -11.63
CA VAL A 403 -6.19 -9.81 -11.51
C VAL A 403 -4.83 -9.18 -11.81
N ASN A 404 -3.84 -9.41 -10.95
CA ASN A 404 -2.46 -9.01 -11.18
C ASN A 404 -1.87 -9.83 -12.34
N LEU A 405 -1.28 -9.14 -13.32
CA LEU A 405 -0.71 -9.79 -14.49
C LEU A 405 0.67 -10.39 -14.27
N ASN A 406 1.38 -9.98 -13.20
CA ASN A 406 2.70 -10.52 -12.88
C ASN A 406 2.61 -11.93 -12.31
N ASP A 407 1.72 -12.18 -11.35
CA ASP A 407 1.66 -13.45 -10.62
C ASP A 407 0.28 -14.11 -10.56
N GLY A 408 -0.79 -13.40 -10.98
CA GLY A 408 -2.13 -13.95 -11.05
C GLY A 408 -2.91 -13.87 -9.74
N THR A 409 -2.51 -13.03 -8.79
CA THR A 409 -3.25 -12.79 -7.55
C THR A 409 -4.57 -12.04 -7.79
N ALA A 410 -5.53 -12.21 -6.88
CA ALA A 410 -6.80 -11.47 -6.90
C ALA A 410 -6.56 -10.02 -6.46
N GLU A 411 -7.03 -9.08 -7.28
CA GLU A 411 -6.83 -7.64 -7.06
C GLU A 411 -8.15 -6.86 -6.87
N GLY A 412 -9.28 -7.54 -6.92
CA GLY A 412 -10.57 -6.91 -6.67
C GLY A 412 -11.75 -7.86 -6.78
N ILE A 413 -12.80 -7.58 -6.02
CA ILE A 413 -14.06 -8.33 -6.02
C ILE A 413 -15.27 -7.38 -6.03
N GLN A 414 -16.40 -7.93 -6.49
CA GLN A 414 -17.71 -7.29 -6.48
C GLN A 414 -18.74 -8.28 -5.96
N LEU A 415 -19.52 -7.90 -4.97
CA LEU A 415 -20.69 -8.65 -4.53
C LEU A 415 -21.87 -8.31 -5.48
N LEU A 416 -22.45 -9.30 -6.11
CA LEU A 416 -23.53 -9.09 -7.08
C LEU A 416 -24.91 -9.02 -6.42
N ASP A 417 -25.03 -9.55 -5.21
CA ASP A 417 -26.28 -9.61 -4.45
C ASP A 417 -26.31 -8.59 -3.28
N ALA A 418 -25.26 -7.75 -3.16
CA ALA A 418 -25.18 -6.64 -2.21
C ALA A 418 -24.40 -5.47 -2.84
N PRO A 419 -24.70 -4.22 -2.49
CA PRO A 419 -24.00 -3.04 -3.03
C PRO A 419 -22.60 -2.92 -2.41
N CYS A 420 -21.64 -3.75 -2.86
CA CYS A 420 -20.30 -3.80 -2.31
C CYS A 420 -19.26 -4.17 -3.37
N PHE A 421 -18.14 -3.46 -3.40
CA PHE A 421 -16.97 -3.82 -4.19
C PHE A 421 -15.67 -3.38 -3.49
N SER A 422 -14.55 -3.93 -3.93
CA SER A 422 -13.25 -3.58 -3.35
C SER A 422 -12.10 -3.88 -4.30
N VAL A 423 -10.97 -3.19 -4.07
CA VAL A 423 -9.71 -3.40 -4.79
C VAL A 423 -8.54 -3.52 -3.83
N GLN A 424 -7.57 -4.37 -4.15
CA GLN A 424 -6.38 -4.61 -3.33
C GLN A 424 -5.34 -3.51 -3.52
N TYR A 425 -5.28 -2.89 -4.67
CA TYR A 425 -4.34 -1.82 -5.03
C TYR A 425 -4.88 -0.44 -4.60
N HIS A 426 -4.06 0.61 -4.82
CA HIS A 426 -4.32 1.98 -4.39
C HIS A 426 -4.76 2.86 -5.57
N PRO A 427 -6.07 3.08 -5.80
CA PRO A 427 -6.57 3.92 -6.89
C PRO A 427 -6.23 5.40 -6.73
N GLU A 428 -5.97 5.86 -5.48
CA GLU A 428 -5.53 7.22 -5.19
C GLU A 428 -4.11 7.50 -5.66
N ALA A 429 -3.32 6.46 -5.93
CA ALA A 429 -1.89 6.55 -6.22
C ALA A 429 -1.10 7.18 -5.03
N SER A 430 -0.58 8.36 -5.18
CA SER A 430 0.14 9.15 -4.16
C SER A 430 1.22 8.35 -3.39
N PRO A 431 2.32 7.94 -4.06
CA PRO A 431 2.66 8.20 -5.46
C PRO A 431 2.15 7.12 -6.42
N GLY A 432 2.08 7.43 -7.70
CA GLY A 432 1.84 6.44 -8.75
C GLY A 432 0.89 6.91 -9.85
N PRO A 433 0.50 5.98 -10.74
CA PRO A 433 -0.39 6.26 -11.86
C PRO A 433 -1.85 6.41 -11.41
N THR A 434 -2.60 7.22 -12.13
CA THR A 434 -4.00 7.59 -11.85
C THR A 434 -5.02 6.79 -12.66
N ASP A 435 -4.61 5.70 -13.30
CA ASP A 435 -5.47 4.88 -14.18
C ASP A 435 -6.75 4.40 -13.48
N ALA A 436 -6.67 4.17 -12.17
CA ALA A 436 -7.75 3.60 -11.36
C ALA A 436 -8.59 4.65 -10.59
N HIS A 437 -8.34 5.95 -10.75
CA HIS A 437 -9.08 7.01 -10.04
C HIS A 437 -10.59 6.96 -10.26
N TYR A 438 -11.05 6.41 -11.40
CA TYR A 438 -12.47 6.23 -11.71
C TYR A 438 -13.23 5.42 -10.64
N LEU A 439 -12.54 4.64 -9.80
CA LEU A 439 -13.18 3.83 -8.75
C LEU A 439 -13.86 4.70 -7.67
N PHE A 440 -13.38 5.92 -7.44
CA PHE A 440 -14.07 6.88 -6.57
C PHE A 440 -15.42 7.32 -7.18
N THR A 441 -15.45 7.54 -8.51
CA THR A 441 -16.71 7.79 -9.24
C THR A 441 -17.60 6.54 -9.27
N ALA A 442 -17.03 5.34 -9.39
CA ALA A 442 -17.79 4.10 -9.31
C ALA A 442 -18.50 3.97 -7.96
N PHE A 443 -17.87 4.40 -6.86
CA PHE A 443 -18.49 4.37 -5.55
C PHE A 443 -19.67 5.35 -5.45
N THR A 444 -19.57 6.57 -6.00
CA THR A 444 -20.71 7.50 -6.02
C THR A 444 -21.86 6.97 -6.88
N ARG A 445 -21.59 6.35 -8.04
CA ARG A 445 -22.60 5.68 -8.86
C ARG A 445 -23.27 4.51 -8.13
N LEU A 446 -22.50 3.74 -7.33
CA LEU A 446 -23.07 2.68 -6.51
C LEU A 446 -24.06 3.25 -5.47
N MET A 447 -23.72 4.39 -4.83
CA MET A 447 -24.62 5.08 -3.91
C MET A 447 -25.85 5.68 -4.61
N ASP A 448 -25.72 6.09 -5.89
CA ASP A 448 -26.85 6.52 -6.74
C ASP A 448 -27.72 5.32 -7.19
N GLY A 449 -27.35 4.08 -6.89
CA GLY A 449 -28.10 2.86 -7.24
C GLY A 449 -27.91 2.41 -8.69
N GLU A 450 -26.85 2.84 -9.36
CA GLU A 450 -26.55 2.40 -10.73
C GLU A 450 -26.10 0.94 -10.76
N GLU A 451 -26.72 0.09 -11.60
CA GLU A 451 -26.38 -1.34 -11.71
C GLU A 451 -24.98 -1.56 -12.31
N ASN A 452 -24.58 -0.74 -13.29
CA ASN A 452 -23.32 -0.86 -14.02
C ASN A 452 -22.27 0.15 -13.56
N TYR A 453 -22.23 0.43 -12.27
CA TYR A 453 -21.37 1.46 -11.67
C TYR A 453 -19.86 1.29 -11.94
N LEU A 454 -19.37 0.04 -12.17
CA LEU A 454 -17.99 -0.25 -12.52
C LEU A 454 -17.68 -0.11 -14.03
N ASP A 455 -18.71 0.01 -14.88
CA ASP A 455 -18.53 0.18 -16.33
C ASP A 455 -18.35 1.66 -16.67
N ILE A 456 -17.15 2.16 -16.41
CA ILE A 456 -16.76 3.56 -16.66
C ILE A 456 -15.79 3.61 -17.82
N ASP A 457 -16.09 4.44 -18.82
CA ASP A 457 -15.16 4.72 -19.92
C ASP A 457 -14.11 5.75 -19.47
N THR A 458 -13.03 5.25 -18.88
CA THR A 458 -11.93 6.08 -18.36
C THR A 458 -11.29 6.98 -19.42
N ALA A 459 -11.30 6.60 -20.70
CA ALA A 459 -10.78 7.44 -21.78
C ALA A 459 -11.68 8.66 -22.00
N LYS A 460 -12.99 8.46 -21.97
CA LYS A 460 -13.98 9.54 -22.09
C LYS A 460 -13.97 10.44 -20.86
N ASP A 461 -13.88 9.84 -19.66
CA ASP A 461 -13.89 10.60 -18.40
C ASP A 461 -12.59 11.43 -18.24
N ARG A 462 -11.44 10.91 -18.65
CA ARG A 462 -10.18 11.68 -18.71
C ARG A 462 -10.27 12.90 -19.61
N LEU A 463 -11.04 12.83 -20.69
CA LEU A 463 -11.19 13.91 -21.67
C LEU A 463 -12.42 14.80 -21.40
N ALA A 464 -13.31 14.43 -20.48
CA ALA A 464 -14.52 15.15 -20.20
C ALA A 464 -14.29 16.58 -19.67
N GLY A 465 -13.13 16.86 -19.08
CA GLY A 465 -12.70 18.21 -18.67
C GLY A 465 -11.96 19.00 -19.76
N TRP A 466 -11.63 18.38 -20.89
CA TRP A 466 -10.98 19.03 -22.02
C TRP A 466 -12.05 19.45 -23.03
N ASN A 467 -12.46 20.72 -22.97
CA ASN A 467 -13.06 21.34 -24.13
C ASN A 467 -11.97 21.48 -25.19
N PHE A 468 -11.84 20.47 -26.04
CA PHE A 468 -11.28 20.71 -27.36
C PHE A 468 -12.27 21.66 -28.03
N ALA A 469 -12.02 22.97 -27.93
CA ALA A 469 -12.69 23.91 -28.80
C ALA A 469 -12.53 23.31 -30.21
N GLU A 470 -13.65 22.95 -30.82
CA GLU A 470 -13.67 22.71 -32.26
C GLU A 470 -13.03 23.95 -32.85
N THR A 471 -11.79 23.83 -33.30
CA THR A 471 -11.20 24.83 -34.18
C THR A 471 -12.06 24.72 -35.41
N GLU A 472 -13.09 25.58 -35.48
CA GLU A 472 -13.74 25.90 -36.73
C GLU A 472 -12.61 26.32 -37.67
N THR A 473 -12.24 25.41 -38.55
CA THR A 473 -11.46 25.75 -39.72
C THR A 473 -12.39 26.66 -40.52
N GLU A 474 -12.26 27.97 -40.32
CA GLU A 474 -12.75 28.92 -41.32
C GLU A 474 -12.01 28.61 -42.62
N GLU A 475 -12.66 27.84 -43.50
CA GLU A 475 -12.34 27.81 -44.91
C GLU A 475 -12.60 29.18 -45.47
N ASN A 476 -11.54 29.93 -45.78
CA ASN A 476 -11.52 31.03 -46.70
C ASN A 476 -10.83 30.60 -48.00
#